data_c7fab1b02468265be1c9e0e2bdc44b88
#
_entry.id   c7fab1b02468265be1c9e0e2bdc44b88
#
_cell.length_a   1.000
_cell.length_b   1.000
_cell.length_c   1.000
_cell.angle_alpha   90.00
_cell.angle_beta   90.00
_cell.angle_gamma   90.00
#
_symmetry.space_group_name_H-M   'P 1'
#
loop_
_entity.id
_entity.type
_entity.pdbx_description
1 polymer ?
#
loop_
_entity_poly.entity_id
_entity_poly.type
_entity_poly.pdbx_seq_one_letter_code
_entity_poly.pdbx_strand_id
1 'polypeptide(L)'
;MDYWWLLPAQTVFSALCIALLLLALFFLPAVIPKHRIALLLLPFVVLLWPKAAHWQVHVIDVGQGTAVLLQKGDRGLLYDVGPVYGSFNATEAYVLPYLHYQGVRQLDYLVLSHADTDHTGAFAEVLKAYPGAQLIADFDTGFPQRPCLSLPAHYLDAKLWAFRSQFQTEEGNNSSCVLAIKTAGWQTLLTGDIGHSVEAELLIAQPNLKADLLLLGHHGSKSSSQLNFLSSLQPLLALNSAAANNAYGHPSAEVLGRLALLQIPLLNTADQGAVRIEMTEQQLHIWPYRQQPLPFWL
;
A
#
# COMPACT_ATOMS: atom_id res chain seq x y z
N MET A 1 6.62 -4.15 -25.65
CA MET A 1 5.15 -4.21 -25.67
C MET A 1 4.64 -2.85 -25.29
N ASP A 2 3.93 -2.18 -26.22
CA ASP A 2 3.44 -0.82 -25.99
C ASP A 2 2.28 -0.88 -25.01
N TYR A 3 2.50 -0.38 -23.79
CA TYR A 3 1.46 -0.23 -22.78
C TYR A 3 0.51 0.89 -23.22
N TRP A 4 -0.64 0.52 -23.74
CA TRP A 4 -1.73 1.45 -24.01
C TRP A 4 -2.20 2.02 -22.66
N TRP A 5 -2.10 3.33 -22.54
CA TRP A 5 -2.47 4.11 -21.36
C TRP A 5 -3.94 3.89 -21.04
N LEU A 6 -4.26 3.03 -20.11
CA LEU A 6 -5.57 2.96 -19.50
C LEU A 6 -5.70 4.19 -18.59
N LEU A 7 -6.34 5.22 -19.12
CA LEU A 7 -6.74 6.36 -18.28
C LEU A 7 -7.67 5.83 -17.19
N PRO A 8 -7.50 6.29 -15.92
CA PRO A 8 -8.43 5.93 -14.87
C PRO A 8 -9.87 6.17 -15.31
N ALA A 9 -10.78 5.22 -15.08
CA ALA A 9 -12.17 5.29 -15.53
C ALA A 9 -12.86 6.63 -15.19
N GLN A 10 -12.51 7.21 -14.03
CA GLN A 10 -13.00 8.52 -13.59
C GLN A 10 -12.52 9.67 -14.49
N THR A 11 -11.28 9.66 -15.00
CA THR A 11 -10.76 10.71 -15.89
C THR A 11 -11.37 10.60 -17.27
N VAL A 12 -11.58 9.37 -17.77
CA VAL A 12 -12.28 9.13 -19.05
C VAL A 12 -13.72 9.60 -18.97
N PHE A 13 -14.43 9.24 -17.91
CA PHE A 13 -15.81 9.66 -17.68
C PHE A 13 -15.94 11.20 -17.58
N SER A 14 -15.06 11.84 -16.81
CA SER A 14 -15.04 13.30 -16.68
C SER A 14 -14.74 14.00 -18.01
N ALA A 15 -13.78 13.48 -18.80
CA ALA A 15 -13.45 14.02 -20.11
C ALA A 15 -14.62 13.86 -21.11
N LEU A 16 -15.31 12.71 -21.06
CA LEU A 16 -16.49 12.46 -21.89
C LEU A 16 -17.65 13.39 -21.52
N CYS A 17 -17.91 13.60 -20.24
CA CYS A 17 -18.93 14.54 -19.76
C CYS A 17 -18.63 15.98 -20.20
N ILE A 18 -17.36 16.42 -20.08
CA ILE A 18 -16.92 17.75 -20.53
C ILE A 18 -17.09 17.86 -22.06
N ALA A 19 -16.68 16.86 -22.85
CA ALA A 19 -16.80 16.88 -24.29
C ALA A 19 -18.27 16.92 -24.74
N LEU A 20 -19.15 16.12 -24.13
CA LEU A 20 -20.59 16.14 -24.40
C LEU A 20 -21.23 17.48 -24.05
N LEU A 21 -20.78 18.08 -22.93
CA LEU A 21 -21.27 19.40 -22.51
C LEU A 21 -20.84 20.51 -23.48
N LEU A 22 -19.58 20.50 -23.93
CA LEU A 22 -19.08 21.45 -24.94
C LEU A 22 -19.80 21.27 -26.28
N LEU A 23 -20.06 20.03 -26.68
CA LEU A 23 -20.81 19.72 -27.90
C LEU A 23 -22.26 20.22 -27.79
N ALA A 24 -22.93 19.99 -26.67
CA ALA A 24 -24.27 20.50 -26.41
C ALA A 24 -24.33 22.04 -26.45
N LEU A 25 -23.31 22.72 -25.89
CA LEU A 25 -23.19 24.19 -25.93
C LEU A 25 -22.98 24.73 -27.35
N PHE A 26 -22.27 23.98 -28.20
CA PHE A 26 -22.04 24.36 -29.59
C PHE A 26 -23.34 24.35 -30.44
N PHE A 27 -24.22 23.38 -30.15
CA PHE A 27 -25.50 23.23 -30.87
C PHE A 27 -26.68 24.04 -30.26
N LEU A 28 -26.48 24.70 -29.13
CA LEU A 28 -27.52 25.54 -28.53
C LEU A 28 -27.71 26.81 -29.38
N PRO A 29 -28.96 27.15 -29.76
CA PRO A 29 -29.24 28.37 -30.47
C PRO A 29 -28.86 29.60 -29.65
N ALA A 30 -28.38 30.66 -30.30
CA ALA A 30 -27.89 31.92 -29.71
C ALA A 30 -28.93 32.69 -28.85
N VAL A 31 -30.11 32.14 -28.67
CA VAL A 31 -31.21 32.70 -27.92
C VAL A 31 -31.03 32.67 -26.40
N ILE A 32 -30.14 31.78 -25.90
CA ILE A 32 -29.90 31.67 -24.46
C ILE A 32 -28.72 32.55 -24.04
N PRO A 33 -28.90 33.49 -23.13
CA PRO A 33 -27.82 34.36 -22.65
C PRO A 33 -26.69 33.52 -22.01
N LYS A 34 -25.44 33.76 -22.42
CA LYS A 34 -24.25 32.99 -22.00
C LYS A 34 -24.08 32.91 -20.48
N HIS A 35 -24.53 33.91 -19.70
CA HIS A 35 -24.48 33.88 -18.25
C HIS A 35 -25.43 32.85 -17.63
N ARG A 36 -26.56 32.51 -18.24
CA ARG A 36 -27.46 31.45 -17.78
C ARG A 36 -26.87 30.07 -18.01
N ILE A 37 -26.10 29.90 -19.09
CA ILE A 37 -25.36 28.67 -19.37
C ILE A 37 -24.24 28.48 -18.33
N ALA A 38 -23.52 29.55 -17.99
CA ALA A 38 -22.49 29.50 -16.94
C ALA A 38 -23.08 29.09 -15.58
N LEU A 39 -24.27 29.56 -15.23
CA LEU A 39 -24.98 29.18 -14.00
C LEU A 39 -25.39 27.69 -13.97
N LEU A 40 -25.79 27.14 -15.13
CA LEU A 40 -26.10 25.72 -15.27
C LEU A 40 -24.84 24.82 -15.21
N LEU A 41 -23.68 25.36 -15.58
CA LEU A 41 -22.39 24.65 -15.54
C LEU A 41 -21.72 24.64 -14.16
N LEU A 42 -22.06 25.61 -13.31
CA LEU A 42 -21.46 25.78 -11.97
C LEU A 42 -21.57 24.51 -11.11
N PRO A 43 -22.72 23.82 -10.99
CA PRO A 43 -22.80 22.56 -10.24
C PRO A 43 -21.95 21.45 -10.82
N PHE A 44 -21.75 21.40 -12.16
CA PHE A 44 -20.86 20.40 -12.79
C PHE A 44 -19.39 20.71 -12.50
N VAL A 45 -18.99 21.98 -12.48
CA VAL A 45 -17.64 22.38 -12.09
C VAL A 45 -17.38 22.00 -10.63
N VAL A 46 -18.35 22.19 -9.72
CA VAL A 46 -18.23 21.79 -8.32
C VAL A 46 -18.18 20.26 -8.17
N LEU A 47 -18.96 19.53 -8.96
CA LEU A 47 -18.96 18.05 -8.95
C LEU A 47 -17.65 17.47 -9.49
N LEU A 48 -17.02 18.16 -10.46
CA LEU A 48 -15.75 17.77 -11.08
C LEU A 48 -14.54 18.36 -10.35
N TRP A 49 -14.74 19.15 -9.29
CA TRP A 49 -13.65 19.71 -8.52
C TRP A 49 -12.83 18.57 -7.92
N PRO A 50 -11.51 18.59 -8.08
CA PRO A 50 -10.67 17.55 -7.51
C PRO A 50 -10.86 17.49 -6.01
N LYS A 51 -11.42 16.38 -5.51
CA LYS A 51 -11.50 16.13 -4.08
C LYS A 51 -10.09 16.02 -3.52
N ALA A 52 -9.87 16.53 -2.31
CA ALA A 52 -8.61 16.34 -1.62
C ALA A 52 -8.29 14.83 -1.58
N ALA A 53 -7.10 14.48 -2.03
CA ALA A 53 -6.69 13.09 -2.02
C ALA A 53 -6.44 12.65 -0.58
N HIS A 54 -7.14 11.59 -0.15
CA HIS A 54 -6.88 10.94 1.12
C HIS A 54 -5.70 9.98 1.00
N TRP A 55 -5.06 9.70 2.13
CA TRP A 55 -4.09 8.64 2.21
C TRP A 55 -4.75 7.28 2.06
N GLN A 56 -4.08 6.39 1.35
CA GLN A 56 -4.53 5.02 1.15
C GLN A 56 -3.38 4.06 1.44
N VAL A 57 -3.71 2.95 2.10
CA VAL A 57 -2.83 1.79 2.27
C VAL A 57 -3.41 0.68 1.43
N HIS A 58 -2.61 0.07 0.58
CA HIS A 58 -3.02 -1.05 -0.25
C HIS A 58 -2.11 -2.23 0.04
N VAL A 59 -2.66 -3.31 0.57
CA VAL A 59 -1.97 -4.59 0.66
C VAL A 59 -2.30 -5.36 -0.61
N ILE A 60 -1.32 -5.53 -1.48
CA ILE A 60 -1.49 -6.14 -2.80
C ILE A 60 -1.45 -7.66 -2.65
N ASP A 61 -2.38 -8.38 -3.28
CA ASP A 61 -2.38 -9.85 -3.29
C ASP A 61 -1.32 -10.37 -4.27
N VAL A 62 -0.12 -10.59 -3.75
CA VAL A 62 1.03 -11.11 -4.51
C VAL A 62 1.26 -12.62 -4.29
N GLY A 63 0.33 -13.29 -3.61
CA GLY A 63 0.50 -14.65 -3.15
C GLY A 63 1.33 -14.71 -1.87
N GLN A 64 2.30 -15.64 -1.78
CA GLN A 64 3.21 -15.69 -0.64
C GLN A 64 4.31 -14.67 -0.82
N GLY A 65 4.29 -13.62 0.02
CA GLY A 65 5.20 -12.48 -0.05
C GLY A 65 4.51 -11.18 0.33
N THR A 66 5.23 -10.07 0.26
CA THR A 66 4.72 -8.77 0.66
C THR A 66 4.83 -7.74 -0.47
N ALA A 67 3.77 -6.96 -0.67
CA ALA A 67 3.80 -5.72 -1.43
C ALA A 67 2.73 -4.78 -0.88
N VAL A 68 3.16 -3.60 -0.38
CA VAL A 68 2.26 -2.60 0.19
C VAL A 68 2.50 -1.25 -0.44
N LEU A 69 1.45 -0.66 -1.02
CA LEU A 69 1.49 0.69 -1.54
C LEU A 69 0.89 1.66 -0.52
N LEU A 70 1.63 2.70 -0.18
CA LEU A 70 1.16 3.87 0.54
C LEU A 70 0.97 4.99 -0.48
N GLN A 71 -0.27 5.41 -0.71
CA GLN A 71 -0.63 6.33 -1.80
C GLN A 71 -1.34 7.58 -1.30
N LYS A 72 -1.00 8.72 -1.89
CA LYS A 72 -1.79 9.94 -1.81
C LYS A 72 -1.89 10.61 -3.18
N GLY A 73 -3.10 10.63 -3.75
CA GLY A 73 -3.31 11.09 -5.12
C GLY A 73 -2.61 10.19 -6.13
N ASP A 74 -1.74 10.77 -6.94
CA ASP A 74 -0.95 10.06 -7.95
C ASP A 74 0.49 9.75 -7.51
N ARG A 75 0.82 10.01 -6.23
CA ARG A 75 2.14 9.74 -5.65
C ARG A 75 2.09 8.57 -4.68
N GLY A 76 3.18 7.78 -4.64
CA GLY A 76 3.26 6.61 -3.79
C GLY A 76 4.64 6.32 -3.21
N LEU A 77 4.61 5.53 -2.13
CA LEU A 77 5.73 4.79 -1.57
C LEU A 77 5.35 3.31 -1.63
N LEU A 78 6.19 2.49 -2.26
CA LEU A 78 6.00 1.04 -2.33
C LEU A 78 6.94 0.36 -1.34
N TYR A 79 6.39 -0.50 -0.50
CA TYR A 79 7.10 -1.32 0.48
C TYR A 79 7.02 -2.77 0.03
N ASP A 80 8.15 -3.34 -0.38
CA ASP A 80 8.33 -4.63 -1.02
C ASP A 80 7.56 -4.78 -2.35
N VAL A 81 7.84 -5.85 -3.10
CA VAL A 81 7.33 -6.04 -4.46
C VAL A 81 6.81 -7.46 -4.74
N GLY A 82 6.70 -8.28 -3.69
CA GLY A 82 6.27 -9.67 -3.81
C GLY A 82 7.32 -10.59 -4.41
N PRO A 83 6.97 -11.86 -4.66
CA PRO A 83 7.89 -12.91 -5.02
C PRO A 83 8.22 -13.00 -6.51
N VAL A 84 9.35 -13.67 -6.77
CA VAL A 84 9.66 -14.32 -8.05
C VAL A 84 9.94 -15.79 -7.80
N TYR A 85 9.22 -16.70 -8.48
CA TYR A 85 9.40 -18.14 -8.41
C TYR A 85 9.44 -18.75 -9.80
N GLY A 86 10.59 -19.23 -10.23
CA GLY A 86 10.76 -19.79 -11.57
C GLY A 86 10.39 -18.77 -12.66
N SER A 87 9.35 -19.06 -13.44
CA SER A 87 8.82 -18.14 -14.46
C SER A 87 7.76 -17.17 -13.93
N PHE A 88 7.31 -17.32 -12.70
CA PHE A 88 6.30 -16.44 -12.11
C PHE A 88 6.97 -15.23 -11.47
N ASN A 89 6.48 -14.05 -11.83
CA ASN A 89 6.97 -12.75 -11.36
C ASN A 89 5.77 -11.92 -10.88
N ALA A 90 5.57 -11.85 -9.55
CA ALA A 90 4.46 -11.11 -8.96
C ALA A 90 4.57 -9.60 -9.22
N THR A 91 5.78 -9.06 -9.32
CA THR A 91 5.99 -7.64 -9.62
C THR A 91 5.38 -7.26 -10.97
N GLU A 92 5.64 -8.05 -12.03
CA GLU A 92 5.10 -7.78 -13.36
C GLU A 92 3.64 -8.19 -13.50
N ALA A 93 3.24 -9.32 -12.87
CA ALA A 93 1.90 -9.84 -13.00
C ALA A 93 0.85 -9.06 -12.20
N TYR A 94 1.21 -8.55 -11.03
CA TYR A 94 0.26 -7.93 -10.10
C TYR A 94 0.66 -6.53 -9.67
N VAL A 95 1.90 -6.30 -9.21
CA VAL A 95 2.28 -5.02 -8.58
C VAL A 95 2.24 -3.87 -9.59
N LEU A 96 2.96 -3.97 -10.70
CA LEU A 96 2.98 -2.91 -11.72
C LEU A 96 1.59 -2.63 -12.32
N PRO A 97 0.78 -3.64 -12.73
CA PRO A 97 -0.59 -3.41 -13.17
C PRO A 97 -1.46 -2.76 -12.10
N TYR A 98 -1.29 -3.15 -10.82
CA TYR A 98 -2.03 -2.57 -9.71
C TYR A 98 -1.69 -1.09 -9.49
N LEU A 99 -0.40 -0.72 -9.52
CA LEU A 99 0.03 0.69 -9.41
C LEU A 99 -0.58 1.53 -10.53
N HIS A 100 -0.58 1.03 -11.77
CA HIS A 100 -1.20 1.70 -12.91
C HIS A 100 -2.72 1.82 -12.73
N TYR A 101 -3.39 0.76 -12.28
CA TYR A 101 -4.83 0.77 -12.02
C TYR A 101 -5.22 1.79 -10.95
N GLN A 102 -4.41 1.94 -9.89
CA GLN A 102 -4.61 2.94 -8.85
C GLN A 102 -4.21 4.36 -9.29
N GLY A 103 -3.66 4.53 -10.49
CA GLY A 103 -3.29 5.83 -11.05
C GLY A 103 -2.03 6.41 -10.44
N VAL A 104 -1.12 5.58 -9.93
CA VAL A 104 0.20 6.02 -9.44
C VAL A 104 1.04 6.46 -10.63
N ARG A 105 1.36 7.74 -10.71
CA ARG A 105 2.20 8.33 -11.75
C ARG A 105 3.62 8.56 -11.30
N GLN A 106 3.82 8.77 -10.00
CA GLN A 106 5.10 9.00 -9.40
C GLN A 106 5.27 8.08 -8.19
N LEU A 107 6.29 7.24 -8.22
CA LEU A 107 6.76 6.51 -7.07
C LEU A 107 7.96 7.25 -6.50
N ASP A 108 7.86 7.73 -5.26
CA ASP A 108 8.93 8.49 -4.64
C ASP A 108 9.96 7.60 -3.96
N TYR A 109 9.48 6.52 -3.34
CA TYR A 109 10.30 5.55 -2.64
C TYR A 109 9.89 4.12 -2.99
N LEU A 110 10.88 3.28 -3.22
CA LEU A 110 10.78 1.85 -3.19
C LEU A 110 11.59 1.36 -1.99
N VAL A 111 10.90 0.83 -0.98
CA VAL A 111 11.51 0.30 0.24
C VAL A 111 11.52 -1.21 0.13
N LEU A 112 12.70 -1.82 0.17
CA LEU A 112 12.86 -3.28 0.30
C LEU A 112 13.18 -3.57 1.76
N SER A 113 12.29 -4.32 2.41
CA SER A 113 12.39 -4.57 3.85
C SER A 113 13.65 -5.37 4.20
N HIS A 114 13.91 -6.46 3.48
CA HIS A 114 15.07 -7.34 3.63
C HIS A 114 15.33 -8.11 2.32
N ALA A 115 16.34 -8.98 2.31
CA ALA A 115 16.88 -9.56 1.07
C ALA A 115 16.09 -10.75 0.50
N ASP A 116 15.07 -11.26 1.20
CA ASP A 116 14.36 -12.47 0.78
C ASP A 116 13.55 -12.26 -0.50
N THR A 117 13.50 -13.29 -1.32
CA THR A 117 12.96 -13.20 -2.68
C THR A 117 11.45 -12.94 -2.75
N ASP A 118 10.71 -13.27 -1.71
CA ASP A 118 9.29 -13.00 -1.59
C ASP A 118 8.96 -11.55 -1.16
N HIS A 119 10.00 -10.74 -0.94
CA HIS A 119 9.94 -9.31 -0.71
C HIS A 119 10.59 -8.50 -1.82
N THR A 120 11.73 -8.98 -2.34
CA THR A 120 12.53 -8.25 -3.32
C THR A 120 12.13 -8.52 -4.76
N GLY A 121 11.59 -9.69 -5.06
CA GLY A 121 11.08 -10.09 -6.38
C GLY A 121 11.85 -9.52 -7.56
N ALA A 122 11.13 -8.90 -8.49
CA ALA A 122 11.70 -8.19 -9.62
C ALA A 122 11.70 -6.66 -9.40
N PHE A 123 12.23 -6.19 -8.27
CA PHE A 123 12.24 -4.75 -7.93
C PHE A 123 12.89 -3.88 -9.01
N ALA A 124 13.84 -4.41 -9.79
CA ALA A 124 14.46 -3.71 -10.90
C ALA A 124 13.43 -3.26 -11.97
N GLU A 125 12.36 -4.04 -12.19
CA GLU A 125 11.28 -3.66 -13.13
C GLU A 125 10.45 -2.48 -12.58
N VAL A 126 10.33 -2.37 -11.24
CA VAL A 126 9.71 -1.19 -10.61
C VAL A 126 10.58 0.04 -10.84
N LEU A 127 11.90 -0.04 -10.63
CA LEU A 127 12.82 1.08 -10.88
C LEU A 127 12.84 1.48 -12.35
N LYS A 128 12.69 0.54 -13.27
CA LYS A 128 12.58 0.81 -14.70
C LYS A 128 11.26 1.51 -15.06
N ALA A 129 10.14 1.11 -14.44
CA ALA A 129 8.83 1.74 -14.64
C ALA A 129 8.75 3.12 -13.97
N TYR A 130 9.44 3.31 -12.85
CA TYR A 130 9.48 4.55 -12.06
C TYR A 130 10.92 5.01 -11.82
N PRO A 131 11.63 5.53 -12.82
CA PRO A 131 13.05 5.86 -12.72
C PRO A 131 13.37 7.00 -11.73
N GLY A 132 12.35 7.72 -11.24
CA GLY A 132 12.47 8.72 -10.19
C GLY A 132 12.38 8.18 -8.76
N ALA A 133 12.07 6.89 -8.59
CA ALA A 133 11.94 6.28 -7.27
C ALA A 133 13.31 6.16 -6.58
N GLN A 134 13.38 6.57 -5.32
CA GLN A 134 14.55 6.34 -4.49
C GLN A 134 14.48 4.94 -3.88
N LEU A 135 15.48 4.10 -4.18
CA LEU A 135 15.58 2.78 -3.60
C LEU A 135 16.11 2.87 -2.17
N ILE A 136 15.40 2.25 -1.24
CA ILE A 136 15.75 2.13 0.18
C ILE A 136 15.94 0.65 0.48
N ALA A 137 17.15 0.27 0.87
CA ALA A 137 17.49 -1.10 1.24
C ALA A 137 18.78 -1.10 2.09
N ASP A 138 18.90 -2.07 3.01
CA ASP A 138 20.07 -2.24 3.88
C ASP A 138 20.93 -3.46 3.51
N PHE A 139 20.72 -4.03 2.34
CA PHE A 139 21.51 -5.12 1.74
C PHE A 139 21.95 -4.72 0.32
N ASP A 140 22.96 -5.37 -0.23
CA ASP A 140 23.43 -5.02 -1.58
C ASP A 140 22.42 -5.45 -2.65
N THR A 141 21.87 -4.47 -3.35
CA THR A 141 20.90 -4.68 -4.45
C THR A 141 21.55 -4.61 -5.83
N GLY A 142 22.81 -4.20 -5.92
CA GLY A 142 23.47 -3.89 -7.19
C GLY A 142 22.99 -2.57 -7.84
N PHE A 143 22.13 -1.78 -7.17
CA PHE A 143 21.60 -0.51 -7.64
C PHE A 143 21.95 0.61 -6.64
N PRO A 144 21.97 1.88 -7.07
CA PRO A 144 22.10 3.01 -6.17
C PRO A 144 20.95 3.01 -5.14
N GLN A 145 21.30 2.91 -3.87
CA GLN A 145 20.35 2.77 -2.77
C GLN A 145 20.73 3.60 -1.56
N ARG A 146 19.78 3.81 -0.69
CA ARG A 146 19.96 4.49 0.60
C ARG A 146 19.50 3.58 1.74
N PRO A 147 20.10 3.68 2.93
CA PRO A 147 19.70 2.82 4.06
C PRO A 147 18.29 3.18 4.59
N CYS A 148 17.63 2.22 5.23
CA CYS A 148 16.31 2.33 5.83
C CYS A 148 16.16 3.60 6.69
N LEU A 149 17.13 3.84 7.58
CA LEU A 149 17.11 4.98 8.50
C LEU A 149 17.34 6.34 7.81
N SER A 150 17.61 6.36 6.49
CA SER A 150 17.69 7.60 5.71
C SER A 150 16.34 8.09 5.19
N LEU A 151 15.26 7.36 5.41
CA LEU A 151 13.92 7.83 5.07
C LEU A 151 13.64 9.16 5.78
N PRO A 152 13.01 10.12 5.10
CA PRO A 152 12.74 11.43 5.70
C PRO A 152 11.69 11.29 6.83
N ALA A 153 11.79 12.14 7.85
CA ALA A 153 10.79 12.16 8.94
C ALA A 153 9.39 12.61 8.46
N HIS A 154 9.29 13.19 7.24
CA HIS A 154 8.05 13.61 6.62
C HIS A 154 8.03 13.23 5.15
N TYR A 155 6.91 12.72 4.69
CA TYR A 155 6.64 12.42 3.29
C TYR A 155 5.27 12.97 2.93
N LEU A 156 5.21 13.93 2.01
CA LEU A 156 4.04 14.76 1.80
C LEU A 156 3.59 15.39 3.13
N ASP A 157 2.37 15.13 3.58
CA ASP A 157 1.83 15.56 4.88
C ASP A 157 1.81 14.44 5.94
N ALA A 158 2.40 13.28 5.63
CA ALA A 158 2.56 12.19 6.57
C ALA A 158 3.85 12.33 7.40
N LYS A 159 3.82 11.81 8.63
CA LYS A 159 5.03 11.58 9.42
C LYS A 159 5.50 10.16 9.19
N LEU A 160 6.77 10.00 8.83
CA LEU A 160 7.44 8.71 8.70
C LEU A 160 8.37 8.49 9.87
N TRP A 161 8.49 7.23 10.27
CA TRP A 161 9.49 6.77 11.19
C TRP A 161 9.93 5.37 10.77
N ALA A 162 11.24 5.17 10.69
CA ALA A 162 11.84 3.90 10.31
C ALA A 162 12.63 3.32 11.48
N PHE A 163 12.64 1.99 11.57
CA PHE A 163 13.43 1.25 12.55
C PHE A 163 14.09 0.04 11.88
N ARG A 164 15.30 -0.22 12.31
CA ARG A 164 16.04 -1.45 12.00
C ARG A 164 16.77 -1.90 13.25
N SER A 165 16.75 -3.19 13.52
CA SER A 165 17.49 -3.76 14.64
C SER A 165 18.99 -3.44 14.52
N GLN A 166 19.59 -3.00 15.63
CA GLN A 166 21.02 -2.74 15.72
C GLN A 166 21.82 -4.01 16.09
N PHE A 167 21.14 -5.05 16.56
CA PHE A 167 21.75 -6.29 17.02
C PHE A 167 21.74 -7.39 15.93
N GLN A 168 20.97 -7.19 14.86
CA GLN A 168 20.91 -8.11 13.73
C GLN A 168 21.88 -7.65 12.64
N THR A 169 23.06 -8.25 12.60
CA THR A 169 24.12 -7.91 11.63
C THR A 169 24.08 -8.79 10.40
N GLU A 170 23.38 -9.94 10.44
CA GLU A 170 23.21 -10.83 9.31
C GLU A 170 22.00 -10.41 8.47
N GLU A 171 22.10 -10.60 7.14
CA GLU A 171 20.98 -10.45 6.24
C GLU A 171 19.92 -11.53 6.54
N GLY A 172 18.65 -11.17 6.48
CA GLY A 172 17.51 -12.05 6.74
C GLY A 172 16.34 -11.34 7.42
N ASN A 173 15.34 -12.10 7.82
CA ASN A 173 14.06 -11.62 8.34
C ASN A 173 14.21 -10.53 9.41
N ASN A 174 15.06 -10.77 10.39
CA ASN A 174 15.28 -9.84 11.51
C ASN A 174 16.05 -8.56 11.14
N SER A 175 16.60 -8.47 9.92
CA SER A 175 17.21 -7.26 9.39
C SER A 175 16.19 -6.35 8.69
N SER A 176 14.91 -6.70 8.69
CA SER A 176 13.86 -5.95 8.02
C SER A 176 13.80 -4.48 8.43
N CYS A 177 13.66 -3.63 7.43
CA CYS A 177 13.33 -2.22 7.61
C CYS A 177 11.87 -2.09 8.05
N VAL A 178 11.63 -1.81 9.32
CA VAL A 178 10.29 -1.53 9.85
C VAL A 178 9.93 -0.09 9.54
N LEU A 179 8.74 0.15 9.00
CA LEU A 179 8.25 1.47 8.65
C LEU A 179 6.94 1.78 9.35
N ALA A 180 6.90 2.88 10.09
CA ALA A 180 5.68 3.46 10.61
C ALA A 180 5.34 4.74 9.83
N ILE A 181 4.08 4.86 9.41
CA ILE A 181 3.56 6.05 8.76
C ILE A 181 2.32 6.54 9.51
N LYS A 182 2.30 7.83 9.85
CA LYS A 182 1.17 8.49 10.51
C LYS A 182 0.55 9.52 9.58
N THR A 183 -0.72 9.30 9.26
CA THR A 183 -1.49 10.11 8.29
C THR A 183 -2.91 10.33 8.80
N ALA A 184 -3.46 11.53 8.65
CA ALA A 184 -4.85 11.83 9.02
C ALA A 184 -5.27 11.33 10.42
N GLY A 185 -4.30 11.26 11.35
CA GLY A 185 -4.54 10.76 12.71
C GLY A 185 -4.32 9.26 12.90
N TRP A 186 -4.24 8.46 11.83
CA TRP A 186 -4.04 7.01 11.84
C TRP A 186 -2.57 6.63 11.71
N GLN A 187 -2.16 5.57 12.37
CA GLN A 187 -0.80 5.03 12.30
C GLN A 187 -0.79 3.62 11.71
N THR A 188 -0.08 3.46 10.60
CA THR A 188 0.18 2.17 9.97
C THR A 188 1.59 1.72 10.32
N LEU A 189 1.75 0.45 10.68
CA LEU A 189 3.05 -0.17 10.95
C LEU A 189 3.26 -1.34 9.97
N LEU A 190 4.34 -1.25 9.19
CA LEU A 190 4.83 -2.29 8.29
C LEU A 190 6.07 -2.90 8.89
N THR A 191 6.02 -4.18 9.23
CA THR A 191 7.06 -4.82 10.06
C THR A 191 8.08 -5.62 9.24
N GLY A 192 7.83 -5.83 7.93
CA GLY A 192 8.57 -6.84 7.19
C GLY A 192 8.45 -8.19 7.90
N ASP A 193 9.53 -8.92 7.98
CA ASP A 193 9.54 -10.27 8.53
C ASP A 193 10.22 -10.38 9.90
N ILE A 194 10.22 -9.27 10.68
CA ILE A 194 10.81 -9.30 12.02
C ILE A 194 10.20 -10.38 12.90
N GLY A 195 11.05 -11.06 13.64
CA GLY A 195 10.66 -12.03 14.66
C GLY A 195 10.59 -11.43 16.06
N HIS A 196 10.30 -12.28 17.03
CA HIS A 196 10.05 -11.94 18.43
C HIS A 196 11.14 -11.08 19.10
N SER A 197 12.42 -11.35 18.78
CA SER A 197 13.54 -10.59 19.36
C SER A 197 13.53 -9.14 18.92
N VAL A 198 13.24 -8.89 17.65
CA VAL A 198 13.20 -7.54 17.07
C VAL A 198 11.91 -6.81 17.47
N GLU A 199 10.78 -7.53 17.61
CA GLU A 199 9.56 -6.97 18.20
C GLU A 199 9.81 -6.44 19.61
N ALA A 200 10.54 -7.20 20.44
CA ALA A 200 10.89 -6.76 21.80
C ALA A 200 11.84 -5.54 21.78
N GLU A 201 12.85 -5.55 20.89
CA GLU A 201 13.76 -4.42 20.71
C GLU A 201 13.00 -3.16 20.26
N LEU A 202 12.06 -3.30 19.35
CA LEU A 202 11.23 -2.23 18.86
C LEU A 202 10.38 -1.60 19.97
N LEU A 203 9.78 -2.41 20.85
CA LEU A 203 9.02 -1.92 22.00
C LEU A 203 9.90 -1.21 23.03
N ILE A 204 11.15 -1.65 23.19
CA ILE A 204 12.13 -0.96 24.08
C ILE A 204 12.52 0.39 23.45
N ALA A 205 12.81 0.42 22.16
CA ALA A 205 13.18 1.64 21.44
C ALA A 205 12.02 2.66 21.35
N GLN A 206 10.79 2.16 21.31
CA GLN A 206 9.58 2.96 21.16
C GLN A 206 8.47 2.50 22.12
N PRO A 207 8.59 2.81 23.44
CA PRO A 207 7.66 2.30 24.46
C PRO A 207 6.20 2.76 24.27
N ASN A 208 5.99 3.87 23.58
CA ASN A 208 4.66 4.43 23.31
C ASN A 208 4.16 4.16 21.89
N LEU A 209 4.82 3.24 21.14
CA LEU A 209 4.42 2.89 19.79
C LEU A 209 3.02 2.28 19.81
N LYS A 210 2.15 2.82 18.97
CA LYS A 210 0.81 2.30 18.68
C LYS A 210 0.73 2.06 17.18
N ALA A 211 -0.21 1.25 16.76
CA ALA A 211 -0.50 1.03 15.35
C ALA A 211 -1.99 0.79 15.19
N ASP A 212 -2.68 1.64 14.45
CA ASP A 212 -4.09 1.42 14.11
C ASP A 212 -4.21 0.31 13.06
N LEU A 213 -3.31 0.32 12.08
CA LEU A 213 -3.17 -0.72 11.06
C LEU A 213 -1.81 -1.39 11.24
N LEU A 214 -1.81 -2.70 11.43
CA LEU A 214 -0.60 -3.51 11.58
C LEU A 214 -0.50 -4.54 10.46
N LEU A 215 0.53 -4.45 9.62
CA LEU A 215 0.92 -5.58 8.78
C LEU A 215 1.64 -6.60 9.67
N LEU A 216 1.09 -7.82 9.75
CA LEU A 216 1.68 -8.90 10.55
C LEU A 216 3.05 -9.26 10.01
N GLY A 217 4.02 -9.42 10.90
CA GLY A 217 5.37 -9.83 10.53
C GLY A 217 5.41 -11.25 9.96
N HIS A 218 6.29 -11.45 9.00
CA HIS A 218 6.60 -12.75 8.43
C HIS A 218 5.35 -13.53 8.01
N HIS A 219 4.45 -12.85 7.30
CA HIS A 219 3.18 -13.39 6.78
C HIS A 219 2.29 -14.05 7.84
N GLY A 220 2.42 -13.66 9.11
CA GLY A 220 1.72 -14.30 10.22
C GLY A 220 2.38 -15.59 10.72
N SER A 221 3.69 -15.73 10.55
CA SER A 221 4.48 -16.84 11.13
C SER A 221 4.37 -16.88 12.64
N LYS A 222 4.44 -18.09 13.23
CA LYS A 222 4.50 -18.27 14.68
C LYS A 222 5.70 -17.59 15.35
N SER A 223 6.78 -17.32 14.58
CA SER A 223 8.00 -16.64 15.04
C SER A 223 7.84 -15.12 15.17
N SER A 224 6.68 -14.56 14.81
CA SER A 224 6.37 -13.14 14.87
C SER A 224 5.03 -12.89 15.56
N SER A 225 4.65 -11.61 15.67
CA SER A 225 3.35 -11.17 16.22
C SER A 225 3.07 -11.72 17.60
N GLN A 226 4.03 -11.55 18.54
CA GLN A 226 3.89 -11.98 19.92
C GLN A 226 2.72 -11.30 20.64
N LEU A 227 2.14 -11.99 21.61
CA LEU A 227 1.02 -11.49 22.39
C LEU A 227 1.33 -10.14 23.05
N ASN A 228 2.54 -10.01 23.60
CA ASN A 228 3.00 -8.79 24.21
C ASN A 228 3.17 -7.64 23.20
N PHE A 229 3.66 -7.93 21.98
CA PHE A 229 3.78 -6.97 20.90
C PHE A 229 2.40 -6.47 20.46
N LEU A 230 1.49 -7.39 20.17
CA LEU A 230 0.12 -7.07 19.76
C LEU A 230 -0.63 -6.28 20.85
N SER A 231 -0.51 -6.69 22.13
CA SER A 231 -1.17 -6.01 23.26
C SER A 231 -0.59 -4.62 23.53
N SER A 232 0.69 -4.39 23.24
CA SER A 232 1.34 -3.08 23.36
C SER A 232 0.90 -2.14 22.24
N LEU A 233 0.85 -2.62 21.00
CA LEU A 233 0.45 -1.84 19.82
C LEU A 233 -1.04 -1.53 19.81
N GLN A 234 -1.89 -2.47 20.26
CA GLN A 234 -3.35 -2.39 20.26
C GLN A 234 -3.95 -2.05 18.88
N PRO A 235 -3.63 -2.80 17.81
CA PRO A 235 -4.10 -2.46 16.50
C PRO A 235 -5.63 -2.61 16.39
N LEU A 236 -6.24 -1.68 15.67
CA LEU A 236 -7.67 -1.76 15.31
C LEU A 236 -7.90 -2.83 14.24
N LEU A 237 -6.90 -3.04 13.39
CA LEU A 237 -6.95 -3.99 12.29
C LEU A 237 -5.56 -4.56 12.02
N ALA A 238 -5.47 -5.88 12.01
CA ALA A 238 -4.33 -6.61 11.49
C ALA A 238 -4.52 -6.91 9.99
N LEU A 239 -3.45 -6.75 9.22
CA LEU A 239 -3.38 -7.07 7.80
C LEU A 239 -2.38 -8.20 7.63
N ASN A 240 -2.66 -9.14 6.77
CA ASN A 240 -1.73 -10.22 6.44
C ASN A 240 -1.63 -10.39 4.93
N SER A 241 -0.42 -10.60 4.45
CA SER A 241 -0.13 -10.92 3.06
C SER A 241 0.42 -12.34 3.00
N ALA A 242 -0.41 -13.29 2.54
CA ALA A 242 -0.03 -14.69 2.40
C ALA A 242 -0.85 -15.36 1.29
N ALA A 243 -0.29 -16.39 0.66
CA ALA A 243 -1.00 -17.18 -0.33
C ALA A 243 -2.09 -18.04 0.31
N ALA A 244 -3.16 -18.31 -0.43
CA ALA A 244 -4.10 -19.36 -0.07
C ALA A 244 -3.39 -20.72 -0.10
N ASN A 245 -3.64 -21.56 0.92
CA ASN A 245 -3.05 -22.91 1.03
C ASN A 245 -1.51 -22.92 0.93
N ASN A 246 -0.83 -21.90 1.48
CA ASN A 246 0.63 -21.83 1.46
C ASN A 246 1.27 -22.98 2.25
N ALA A 247 2.45 -23.43 1.81
CA ALA A 247 3.16 -24.56 2.40
C ALA A 247 3.64 -24.31 3.84
N TYR A 248 3.66 -23.05 4.27
CA TYR A 248 4.13 -22.64 5.61
C TYR A 248 3.03 -22.66 6.66
N GLY A 249 1.75 -22.77 6.25
CA GLY A 249 0.59 -22.68 7.14
C GLY A 249 0.39 -21.28 7.72
N HIS A 250 0.72 -20.25 6.95
CA HIS A 250 0.58 -18.85 7.36
C HIS A 250 -0.78 -18.27 6.94
N PRO A 251 -1.45 -17.42 7.79
CA PRO A 251 -1.06 -17.14 9.17
C PRO A 251 -1.19 -18.36 10.07
N SER A 252 -0.24 -18.55 11.00
CA SER A 252 -0.20 -19.72 11.88
C SER A 252 -1.36 -19.72 12.89
N ALA A 253 -1.74 -20.93 13.37
CA ALA A 253 -2.79 -21.07 14.37
C ALA A 253 -2.47 -20.29 15.66
N GLU A 254 -1.18 -20.19 16.03
CA GLU A 254 -0.73 -19.44 17.19
C GLU A 254 -0.98 -17.94 17.02
N VAL A 255 -0.70 -17.37 15.85
CA VAL A 255 -0.97 -15.95 15.57
C VAL A 255 -2.47 -15.70 15.54
N LEU A 256 -3.24 -16.55 14.88
CA LEU A 256 -4.72 -16.46 14.88
C LEU A 256 -5.29 -16.52 16.30
N GLY A 257 -4.77 -17.41 17.14
CA GLY A 257 -5.16 -17.52 18.55
C GLY A 257 -4.85 -16.25 19.37
N ARG A 258 -3.69 -15.61 19.13
CA ARG A 258 -3.32 -14.34 19.78
C ARG A 258 -4.22 -13.19 19.34
N LEU A 259 -4.52 -13.09 18.05
CA LEU A 259 -5.43 -12.08 17.51
C LEU A 259 -6.84 -12.25 18.07
N ALA A 260 -7.35 -13.50 18.12
CA ALA A 260 -8.66 -13.81 18.68
C ALA A 260 -8.73 -13.46 20.17
N LEU A 261 -7.69 -13.79 20.96
CA LEU A 261 -7.61 -13.46 22.38
C LEU A 261 -7.67 -11.94 22.64
N LEU A 262 -7.03 -11.14 21.78
CA LEU A 262 -7.01 -9.69 21.87
C LEU A 262 -8.17 -9.02 21.12
N GLN A 263 -9.06 -9.80 20.50
CA GLN A 263 -10.18 -9.33 19.68
C GLN A 263 -9.74 -8.40 18.53
N ILE A 264 -8.56 -8.64 17.96
CA ILE A 264 -8.04 -7.90 16.82
C ILE A 264 -8.56 -8.55 15.53
N PRO A 265 -9.35 -7.83 14.71
CA PRO A 265 -9.80 -8.33 13.42
C PRO A 265 -8.63 -8.48 12.46
N LEU A 266 -8.71 -9.47 11.57
CA LEU A 266 -7.70 -9.78 10.56
C LEU A 266 -8.30 -9.73 9.16
N LEU A 267 -7.60 -9.06 8.23
CA LEU A 267 -7.82 -9.19 6.80
C LEU A 267 -6.59 -9.84 6.18
N ASN A 268 -6.79 -10.98 5.54
CA ASN A 268 -5.75 -11.75 4.87
C ASN A 268 -5.94 -11.70 3.36
N THR A 269 -4.90 -11.41 2.58
CA THR A 269 -4.99 -11.36 1.11
C THR A 269 -5.43 -12.69 0.51
N ALA A 270 -5.10 -13.81 1.15
CA ALA A 270 -5.58 -15.15 0.74
C ALA A 270 -7.12 -15.21 0.61
N ASP A 271 -7.83 -14.56 1.52
CA ASP A 271 -9.30 -14.61 1.60
C ASP A 271 -9.95 -13.42 0.87
N GLN A 272 -9.34 -12.23 1.01
CA GLN A 272 -9.92 -10.96 0.63
C GLN A 272 -9.45 -10.45 -0.75
N GLY A 273 -8.42 -11.08 -1.35
CA GLY A 273 -7.66 -10.47 -2.45
C GLY A 273 -6.87 -9.26 -1.95
N ALA A 274 -6.51 -8.37 -2.83
CA ALA A 274 -5.93 -7.10 -2.41
C ALA A 274 -6.88 -6.34 -1.47
N VAL A 275 -6.33 -5.61 -0.50
CA VAL A 275 -7.11 -4.81 0.46
C VAL A 275 -6.69 -3.35 0.32
N ARG A 276 -7.64 -2.47 0.02
CA ARG A 276 -7.44 -1.02 0.03
C ARG A 276 -8.09 -0.42 1.26
N ILE A 277 -7.35 0.44 1.96
CA ILE A 277 -7.83 1.17 3.13
C ILE A 277 -7.58 2.65 2.89
N GLU A 278 -8.64 3.43 2.83
CA GLU A 278 -8.58 4.89 2.75
C GLU A 278 -8.72 5.49 4.13
N MET A 279 -7.83 6.40 4.47
CA MET A 279 -7.76 7.06 5.77
C MET A 279 -8.26 8.50 5.66
N THR A 280 -9.41 8.76 6.26
CA THR A 280 -9.91 10.12 6.49
C THR A 280 -9.66 10.53 7.94
N GLU A 281 -9.83 11.78 8.30
CA GLU A 281 -9.68 12.23 9.69
C GLU A 281 -10.66 11.55 10.66
N GLN A 282 -11.78 11.04 10.16
CA GLN A 282 -12.88 10.54 10.99
C GLN A 282 -12.96 9.01 11.00
N GLN A 283 -12.59 8.35 9.91
CA GLN A 283 -12.81 6.91 9.74
C GLN A 283 -11.89 6.27 8.71
N LEU A 284 -11.77 4.95 8.84
CA LEU A 284 -11.14 4.07 7.87
C LEU A 284 -12.21 3.47 6.96
N HIS A 285 -12.03 3.64 5.65
CA HIS A 285 -12.85 2.94 4.67
C HIS A 285 -12.05 1.77 4.12
N ILE A 286 -12.62 0.56 4.19
CA ILE A 286 -11.93 -0.68 3.85
C ILE A 286 -12.62 -1.33 2.65
N TRP A 287 -11.86 -1.65 1.61
CA TRP A 287 -12.34 -2.31 0.39
C TRP A 287 -11.50 -3.57 0.09
N PRO A 288 -11.97 -4.76 0.50
CA PRO A 288 -11.42 -6.02 0.03
C PRO A 288 -11.84 -6.27 -1.42
N TYR A 289 -10.91 -6.67 -2.29
CA TYR A 289 -11.21 -6.82 -3.71
C TYR A 289 -12.09 -8.02 -4.04
N ARG A 290 -11.93 -9.16 -3.35
CA ARG A 290 -12.75 -10.36 -3.58
C ARG A 290 -14.20 -10.23 -3.13
N GLN A 291 -14.53 -9.24 -2.31
CA GLN A 291 -15.91 -8.96 -1.89
C GLN A 291 -16.62 -7.93 -2.77
N GLN A 292 -15.89 -7.31 -3.71
CA GLN A 292 -16.49 -6.38 -4.66
C GLN A 292 -17.07 -7.14 -5.84
N PRO A 293 -18.22 -6.70 -6.41
CA PRO A 293 -18.69 -7.24 -7.67
C PRO A 293 -17.60 -7.00 -8.73
N LEU A 294 -17.11 -8.09 -9.32
CA LEU A 294 -16.13 -7.99 -10.40
C LEU A 294 -16.74 -7.17 -11.54
N PRO A 295 -16.00 -6.26 -12.17
CA PRO A 295 -16.42 -5.67 -13.42
C PRO A 295 -16.71 -6.76 -14.44
N PHE A 296 -17.78 -6.64 -15.23
CA PHE A 296 -18.23 -7.68 -16.15
C PHE A 296 -17.21 -8.05 -17.26
N TRP A 297 -16.09 -7.31 -17.35
CA TRP A 297 -15.01 -7.52 -18.32
C TRP A 297 -13.76 -8.23 -17.71
N LEU A 298 -13.85 -8.73 -16.47
CA LEU A 298 -12.79 -9.55 -15.86
C LEU A 298 -13.15 -11.04 -15.91
#